data_8fa13899ad33b11b9a1fb4387816fbc3
#
_entry.id   8fa13899ad33b11b9a1fb4387816fbc3
#
_cell.length_a   1.000
_cell.length_b   1.000
_cell.length_c   1.000
_cell.angle_alpha   90.00
_cell.angle_beta   90.00
_cell.angle_gamma   90.00
#
_symmetry.space_group_name_H-M   'P 1'
#
loop_
_entity.id
_entity.type
_entity.pdbx_description
1 polymer ?
#
loop_
_entity_poly.entity_id
_entity_poly.type
_entity_poly.pdbx_seq_one_letter_code
_entity_poly.pdbx_strand_id
1 'polypeptide(L)'
;MADSPRFQPDASLDVVGIGNAIVDVLVQTEDGFLSERGLQKGGMCLINEQQAEELYNSSGPGLETSGGSVANTMVGIAQLGGRTGFIGRVRDDQLGSIFSHDIRAVGARFETPAATIGATTARCLIYVTPDAERTMCTYLGASTQLEPEDLDLSMVKETKVLYLEGYLWDSPAAKRAFIAAAEACRAAGGRVALSLSDGFCVDRHRESFLDLVNGHVDVLFANEVEIKALYQTEDFDTAIDKVRGCCWVTAVTRGSEGSVVLSGEQRWDIGIYGLGELVDTTGAGDLYAGGFLHAFTQGDSLERCGQLGALCAGQIVTQLGARSQVSLPDLIKEHLN
;
A
#
# COMPACT_ATOMS: atom_id res chain seq x y z
N MET A 1 -20.14 20.98 -8.42
CA MET A 1 -18.67 20.89 -8.34
C MET A 1 -18.39 20.09 -7.08
N ALA A 2 -17.73 18.94 -7.18
CA ALA A 2 -17.22 18.28 -5.98
C ALA A 2 -16.25 19.27 -5.35
N ASP A 3 -16.50 19.71 -4.10
CA ASP A 3 -15.63 20.63 -3.41
C ASP A 3 -14.23 20.00 -3.32
N SER A 4 -13.21 20.74 -3.78
CA SER A 4 -11.82 20.34 -3.58
C SER A 4 -11.57 20.07 -2.09
N PRO A 5 -10.77 19.06 -1.74
CA PRO A 5 -10.52 18.74 -0.35
C PRO A 5 -9.96 19.96 0.39
N ARG A 6 -10.60 20.34 1.48
CA ARG A 6 -10.05 21.34 2.38
C ARG A 6 -9.28 20.59 3.47
N PHE A 7 -7.99 20.81 3.51
CA PHE A 7 -7.13 20.29 4.55
C PHE A 7 -6.81 21.37 5.58
N GLN A 8 -6.34 20.96 6.74
CA GLN A 8 -5.80 21.88 7.74
C GLN A 8 -4.63 22.69 7.14
N PRO A 9 -4.61 24.01 7.31
CA PRO A 9 -3.60 24.87 6.67
C PRO A 9 -2.16 24.58 7.10
N ASP A 10 -1.98 24.07 8.33
CA ASP A 10 -0.67 23.88 8.96
C ASP A 10 -0.15 22.43 8.90
N ALA A 11 -0.75 21.58 8.06
CA ALA A 11 -0.29 20.19 7.92
C ALA A 11 1.17 20.14 7.44
N SER A 12 2.05 19.57 8.25
CA SER A 12 3.48 19.42 7.94
C SER A 12 3.74 18.25 7.00
N LEU A 13 2.84 17.25 6.98
CA LEU A 13 2.89 16.06 6.13
C LEU A 13 1.68 16.03 5.18
N ASP A 14 1.91 15.55 3.97
CA ASP A 14 0.84 15.37 3.00
C ASP A 14 0.11 14.04 3.25
N VAL A 15 0.85 12.94 3.44
CA VAL A 15 0.28 11.62 3.75
C VAL A 15 1.10 10.92 4.84
N VAL A 16 0.41 10.36 5.82
CA VAL A 16 0.98 9.40 6.77
C VAL A 16 0.35 8.04 6.53
N GLY A 17 1.18 7.02 6.31
CA GLY A 17 0.75 5.65 6.09
C GLY A 17 0.89 4.80 7.35
N ILE A 18 -0.08 3.94 7.63
CA ILE A 18 0.01 2.87 8.65
C ILE A 18 -0.07 1.53 7.92
N GLY A 19 0.98 0.71 8.01
CA GLY A 19 1.05 -0.53 7.27
C GLY A 19 2.08 -1.52 7.79
N ASN A 20 2.19 -2.65 7.09
CA ASN A 20 3.20 -3.67 7.37
C ASN A 20 4.60 -3.14 7.03
N ALA A 21 5.49 -3.11 8.02
CA ALA A 21 6.90 -2.85 7.81
C ALA A 21 7.61 -4.15 7.44
N ILE A 22 7.82 -4.39 6.16
CA ILE A 22 8.38 -5.64 5.61
C ILE A 22 9.70 -5.32 4.89
N VAL A 23 10.71 -6.17 5.04
CA VAL A 23 11.90 -6.12 4.19
C VAL A 23 11.74 -7.10 3.03
N ASP A 24 11.77 -6.59 1.81
CA ASP A 24 11.82 -7.40 0.62
C ASP A 24 13.26 -7.83 0.36
N VAL A 25 13.46 -9.15 0.22
CA VAL A 25 14.76 -9.77 -0.05
C VAL A 25 14.69 -10.43 -1.43
N LEU A 26 15.21 -9.76 -2.44
CA LEU A 26 15.22 -10.26 -3.82
C LEU A 26 16.44 -11.15 -4.04
N VAL A 27 16.20 -12.40 -4.42
CA VAL A 27 17.22 -13.40 -4.68
C VAL A 27 17.04 -13.98 -6.07
N GLN A 28 18.09 -13.92 -6.91
CA GLN A 28 18.11 -14.67 -8.16
C GLN A 28 18.37 -16.14 -7.87
N THR A 29 17.59 -17.03 -8.46
CA THR A 29 17.67 -18.46 -8.19
C THR A 29 17.30 -19.30 -9.41
N GLU A 30 17.59 -20.59 -9.37
CA GLU A 30 17.21 -21.57 -10.38
C GLU A 30 15.92 -22.31 -9.98
N ASP A 31 15.19 -22.87 -10.96
CA ASP A 31 13.97 -23.66 -10.73
C ASP A 31 14.19 -24.83 -9.76
N GLY A 32 15.40 -25.41 -9.77
CA GLY A 32 15.80 -26.48 -8.85
C GLY A 32 15.71 -26.10 -7.39
N PHE A 33 16.09 -24.86 -7.04
CA PHE A 33 16.00 -24.36 -5.67
C PHE A 33 14.56 -24.33 -5.14
N LEU A 34 13.61 -23.89 -5.99
CA LEU A 34 12.18 -23.84 -5.65
C LEU A 34 11.62 -25.27 -5.48
N SER A 35 11.93 -26.15 -6.43
CA SER A 35 11.44 -27.53 -6.44
C SER A 35 11.91 -28.34 -5.23
N GLU A 36 13.19 -28.22 -4.86
CA GLU A 36 13.78 -28.88 -3.69
C GLU A 36 13.14 -28.48 -2.36
N ARG A 37 12.55 -27.27 -2.31
CA ARG A 37 11.87 -26.70 -1.12
C ARG A 37 10.36 -26.76 -1.18
N GLY A 38 9.81 -27.37 -2.23
CA GLY A 38 8.37 -27.50 -2.43
C GLY A 38 7.66 -26.17 -2.61
N LEU A 39 8.36 -25.14 -3.11
CA LEU A 39 7.79 -23.83 -3.38
C LEU A 39 7.13 -23.82 -4.76
N GLN A 40 5.90 -23.37 -4.81
CA GLN A 40 5.16 -23.23 -6.08
C GLN A 40 5.67 -22.01 -6.84
N LYS A 41 6.35 -22.25 -7.97
CA LYS A 41 6.83 -21.18 -8.85
C LYS A 41 5.70 -20.24 -9.25
N GLY A 42 5.99 -18.94 -9.24
CA GLY A 42 5.00 -17.90 -9.57
C GLY A 42 3.96 -17.64 -8.47
N GLY A 43 4.03 -18.36 -7.35
CA GLY A 43 3.07 -18.25 -6.26
C GLY A 43 3.55 -17.35 -5.11
N MET A 44 2.59 -17.02 -4.24
CA MET A 44 2.85 -16.40 -2.94
C MET A 44 2.38 -17.34 -1.83
N CYS A 45 3.19 -17.48 -0.78
CA CYS A 45 2.80 -18.20 0.42
C CYS A 45 3.21 -17.46 1.68
N LEU A 46 2.39 -17.59 2.72
CA LEU A 46 2.76 -17.17 4.06
C LEU A 46 3.57 -18.29 4.72
N ILE A 47 4.65 -17.90 5.38
CA ILE A 47 5.57 -18.82 6.07
C ILE A 47 5.72 -18.40 7.53
N ASN A 48 6.13 -19.34 8.38
CA ASN A 48 6.43 -19.04 9.78
C ASN A 48 7.90 -18.57 9.94
N GLU A 49 8.25 -18.14 11.16
CA GLU A 49 9.58 -17.60 11.48
C GLU A 49 10.71 -18.58 11.18
N GLN A 50 10.55 -19.85 11.57
CA GLN A 50 11.56 -20.89 11.32
C GLN A 50 11.79 -21.12 9.83
N GLN A 51 10.71 -21.22 9.04
CA GLN A 51 10.79 -21.35 7.59
C GLN A 51 11.46 -20.14 6.93
N ALA A 52 11.13 -18.94 7.42
CA ALA A 52 11.72 -17.69 6.91
C ALA A 52 13.23 -17.64 7.20
N GLU A 53 13.67 -18.11 8.36
CA GLU A 53 15.08 -18.18 8.72
C GLU A 53 15.83 -19.24 7.92
N GLU A 54 15.26 -20.44 7.79
CA GLU A 54 15.83 -21.53 7.00
C GLU A 54 15.99 -21.14 5.52
N LEU A 55 14.96 -20.53 4.92
CA LEU A 55 15.00 -20.07 3.55
C LEU A 55 16.01 -18.94 3.36
N TYR A 56 16.01 -17.93 4.25
CA TYR A 56 16.97 -16.82 4.20
C TYR A 56 18.41 -17.31 4.28
N ASN A 57 18.74 -18.19 5.24
CA ASN A 57 20.08 -18.72 5.43
C ASN A 57 20.55 -19.65 4.28
N SER A 58 19.61 -20.29 3.57
CA SER A 58 19.92 -21.16 2.43
C SER A 58 19.90 -20.43 1.09
N SER A 59 19.50 -19.18 1.06
CA SER A 59 19.48 -18.34 -0.13
C SER A 59 20.88 -17.85 -0.50
N GLY A 60 21.10 -17.56 -1.78
CA GLY A 60 22.27 -16.83 -2.25
C GLY A 60 22.20 -15.35 -1.83
N PRO A 61 23.19 -14.54 -2.27
CA PRO A 61 23.16 -13.10 -2.03
C PRO A 61 21.87 -12.46 -2.57
N GLY A 62 21.22 -11.64 -1.75
CA GLY A 62 19.99 -10.93 -2.09
C GLY A 62 20.11 -9.42 -1.94
N LEU A 63 19.25 -8.71 -2.64
CA LEU A 63 19.06 -7.27 -2.44
C LEU A 63 17.95 -7.07 -1.41
N GLU A 64 18.28 -6.38 -0.32
CA GLU A 64 17.36 -6.07 0.77
C GLU A 64 16.89 -4.63 0.66
N THR A 65 15.58 -4.41 0.64
CA THR A 65 14.97 -3.08 0.58
C THR A 65 13.75 -3.02 1.50
N SER A 66 13.41 -1.85 2.02
CA SER A 66 12.13 -1.68 2.70
C SER A 66 10.99 -1.92 1.71
N GLY A 67 9.96 -2.65 2.12
CA GLY A 67 8.79 -3.05 1.34
C GLY A 67 7.52 -2.97 2.19
N GLY A 68 6.45 -3.56 1.68
CA GLY A 68 5.10 -3.45 2.22
C GLY A 68 4.26 -2.45 1.43
N SER A 69 2.97 -2.75 1.26
CA SER A 69 2.06 -2.02 0.36
C SER A 69 2.04 -0.51 0.66
N VAL A 70 1.68 -0.12 1.89
CA VAL A 70 1.62 1.29 2.26
C VAL A 70 3.02 1.94 2.29
N ALA A 71 4.08 1.21 2.66
CA ALA A 71 5.44 1.75 2.58
C ALA A 71 5.83 2.08 1.14
N ASN A 72 5.50 1.22 0.16
CA ASN A 72 5.70 1.50 -1.27
C ASN A 72 4.91 2.74 -1.72
N THR A 73 3.67 2.88 -1.27
CA THR A 73 2.85 4.07 -1.53
C THR A 73 3.52 5.34 -0.99
N MET A 74 4.03 5.31 0.26
CA MET A 74 4.74 6.47 0.86
C MET A 74 6.00 6.83 0.08
N VAL A 75 6.76 5.82 -0.38
CA VAL A 75 7.92 6.04 -1.25
C VAL A 75 7.50 6.66 -2.58
N GLY A 76 6.46 6.16 -3.22
CA GLY A 76 5.94 6.74 -4.47
C GLY A 76 5.55 8.21 -4.31
N ILE A 77 4.85 8.57 -3.22
CA ILE A 77 4.50 9.96 -2.92
C ILE A 77 5.75 10.83 -2.68
N ALA A 78 6.75 10.30 -1.95
CA ALA A 78 8.01 11.01 -1.73
C ALA A 78 8.78 11.24 -3.03
N GLN A 79 8.80 10.25 -3.94
CA GLN A 79 9.39 10.39 -5.28
C GLN A 79 8.68 11.44 -6.15
N LEU A 80 7.38 11.67 -5.91
CA LEU A 80 6.60 12.75 -6.53
C LEU A 80 6.85 14.12 -5.88
N GLY A 81 7.64 14.19 -4.81
CA GLY A 81 7.93 15.41 -4.06
C GLY A 81 6.97 15.70 -2.90
N GLY A 82 6.10 14.76 -2.54
CA GLY A 82 5.21 14.85 -1.39
C GLY A 82 5.94 14.57 -0.07
N ARG A 83 5.43 15.14 1.02
CA ARG A 83 5.96 14.95 2.37
C ARG A 83 5.23 13.80 3.04
N THR A 84 5.93 12.72 3.34
CA THR A 84 5.32 11.49 3.86
C THR A 84 5.83 11.11 5.24
N GLY A 85 5.00 10.36 5.96
CA GLY A 85 5.37 9.65 7.17
C GLY A 85 4.88 8.20 7.10
N PHE A 86 5.55 7.32 7.81
CA PHE A 86 5.15 5.91 7.90
C PHE A 86 5.13 5.46 9.37
N ILE A 87 4.12 4.72 9.74
CA ILE A 87 3.97 4.06 11.04
C ILE A 87 3.84 2.55 10.78
N GLY A 88 4.73 1.79 11.36
CA GLY A 88 4.74 0.33 11.24
C GLY A 88 5.72 -0.27 12.22
N ARG A 89 5.54 -1.53 12.58
CA ARG A 89 6.34 -2.17 13.63
C ARG A 89 7.44 -3.02 13.05
N VAL A 90 8.67 -2.73 13.46
CA VAL A 90 9.87 -3.55 13.24
C VAL A 90 10.44 -4.02 14.56
N ARG A 91 11.27 -5.05 14.53
CA ARG A 91 12.08 -5.52 15.66
C ARG A 91 13.41 -4.77 15.69
N ASP A 92 14.01 -4.65 16.87
CA ASP A 92 15.41 -4.25 17.03
C ASP A 92 16.33 -5.42 16.60
N ASP A 93 16.42 -5.60 15.28
CA ASP A 93 17.24 -6.59 14.60
C ASP A 93 17.83 -6.01 13.29
N GLN A 94 18.61 -6.83 12.58
CA GLN A 94 19.27 -6.37 11.35
C GLN A 94 18.27 -5.87 10.30
N LEU A 95 17.19 -6.63 10.04
CA LEU A 95 16.19 -6.26 9.03
C LEU A 95 15.39 -5.02 9.46
N GLY A 96 15.10 -4.87 10.76
CA GLY A 96 14.50 -3.65 11.30
C GLY A 96 15.36 -2.41 11.11
N SER A 97 16.68 -2.56 11.25
CA SER A 97 17.65 -1.49 10.96
C SER A 97 17.68 -1.15 9.48
N ILE A 98 17.65 -2.15 8.57
CA ILE A 98 17.59 -1.98 7.12
C ILE A 98 16.31 -1.24 6.74
N PHE A 99 15.14 -1.71 7.20
CA PHE A 99 13.87 -1.05 6.95
C PHE A 99 13.89 0.41 7.37
N SER A 100 14.31 0.66 8.62
CA SER A 100 14.33 2.00 9.21
C SER A 100 15.26 2.97 8.47
N HIS A 101 16.43 2.48 8.05
CA HIS A 101 17.38 3.26 7.26
C HIS A 101 16.80 3.59 5.88
N ASP A 102 16.31 2.59 5.17
CA ASP A 102 15.90 2.71 3.79
C ASP A 102 14.62 3.58 3.63
N ILE A 103 13.61 3.39 4.48
CA ILE A 103 12.40 4.21 4.43
C ILE A 103 12.69 5.70 4.73
N ARG A 104 13.65 5.99 5.62
CA ARG A 104 14.10 7.36 5.88
C ARG A 104 14.94 7.94 4.75
N ALA A 105 15.76 7.11 4.09
CA ALA A 105 16.63 7.55 2.99
C ALA A 105 15.83 8.05 1.78
N VAL A 106 14.62 7.53 1.57
CA VAL A 106 13.70 8.01 0.53
C VAL A 106 12.88 9.23 0.96
N GLY A 107 13.11 9.76 2.17
CA GLY A 107 12.49 10.99 2.65
C GLY A 107 11.20 10.80 3.47
N ALA A 108 10.76 9.58 3.74
CA ALA A 108 9.61 9.34 4.61
C ALA A 108 10.02 9.46 6.10
N ARG A 109 9.26 10.20 6.89
CA ARG A 109 9.43 10.27 8.35
C ARG A 109 9.02 8.92 8.96
N PHE A 110 9.94 8.26 9.67
CA PHE A 110 9.68 6.98 10.37
C PHE A 110 10.29 7.05 11.76
N GLU A 111 9.45 7.12 12.77
CA GLU A 111 9.84 7.32 14.17
C GLU A 111 9.27 6.27 15.14
N THR A 112 8.53 5.27 14.62
CA THR A 112 8.04 4.16 15.44
C THR A 112 9.23 3.45 16.09
N PRO A 113 9.29 3.35 17.43
CA PRO A 113 10.38 2.68 18.12
C PRO A 113 10.44 1.20 17.74
N ALA A 114 11.63 0.69 17.47
CA ALA A 114 11.82 -0.73 17.22
C ALA A 114 11.47 -1.56 18.47
N ALA A 115 10.72 -2.63 18.30
CA ALA A 115 10.34 -3.53 19.39
C ALA A 115 11.54 -4.29 19.91
N THR A 116 11.76 -4.32 21.23
CA THR A 116 12.87 -5.04 21.88
C THR A 116 12.54 -6.48 22.21
N ILE A 117 11.28 -6.87 22.16
CA ILE A 117 10.76 -8.22 22.41
C ILE A 117 9.72 -8.60 21.34
N GLY A 118 9.40 -9.86 21.19
CA GLY A 118 8.39 -10.37 20.25
C GLY A 118 9.01 -10.96 18.98
N ALA A 119 8.21 -11.10 17.94
CA ALA A 119 8.60 -11.65 16.66
C ALA A 119 9.71 -10.83 15.96
N THR A 120 10.51 -11.47 15.12
CA THR A 120 11.51 -10.78 14.29
C THR A 120 10.84 -9.90 13.22
N THR A 121 11.61 -8.97 12.65
CA THR A 121 11.12 -8.10 11.58
C THR A 121 10.58 -8.92 10.41
N ALA A 122 9.46 -8.47 9.86
CA ALA A 122 8.83 -9.07 8.70
C ALA A 122 9.74 -9.06 7.47
N ARG A 123 9.70 -10.12 6.68
CA ARG A 123 10.46 -10.25 5.43
C ARG A 123 9.65 -10.97 4.37
N CYS A 124 9.81 -10.55 3.13
CA CYS A 124 9.33 -11.24 1.95
C CYS A 124 10.53 -11.72 1.15
N LEU A 125 10.74 -13.04 1.11
CA LEU A 125 11.78 -13.65 0.29
C LEU A 125 11.22 -13.80 -1.12
N ILE A 126 11.79 -13.06 -2.07
CA ILE A 126 11.34 -12.97 -3.45
C ILE A 126 12.37 -13.66 -4.33
N TYR A 127 12.06 -14.88 -4.75
CA TYR A 127 12.90 -15.68 -5.62
C TYR A 127 12.58 -15.40 -7.08
N VAL A 128 13.57 -14.94 -7.84
CA VAL A 128 13.44 -14.59 -9.26
C VAL A 128 14.18 -15.63 -10.08
N THR A 129 13.45 -16.39 -10.90
CA THR A 129 14.01 -17.41 -11.81
C THR A 129 14.45 -16.78 -13.13
N PRO A 130 15.27 -17.49 -13.99
CA PRO A 130 15.83 -16.93 -15.23
C PRO A 130 14.79 -16.46 -16.26
N ASP A 131 13.56 -16.97 -16.18
CA ASP A 131 12.41 -16.53 -16.98
C ASP A 131 11.66 -15.32 -16.37
N ALA A 132 12.26 -14.70 -15.36
CA ALA A 132 11.73 -13.56 -14.60
C ALA A 132 10.47 -13.86 -13.76
N GLU A 133 10.11 -15.13 -13.58
CA GLU A 133 9.01 -15.51 -12.69
C GLU A 133 9.40 -15.30 -11.22
N ARG A 134 8.44 -14.81 -10.42
CA ARG A 134 8.66 -14.50 -9.00
C ARG A 134 7.89 -15.45 -8.11
N THR A 135 8.58 -15.99 -7.12
CA THR A 135 7.98 -16.81 -6.05
C THR A 135 8.21 -16.10 -4.72
N MET A 136 7.15 -15.78 -4.01
CA MET A 136 7.20 -15.00 -2.78
C MET A 136 6.88 -15.86 -1.56
N CYS A 137 7.75 -15.77 -0.55
CA CYS A 137 7.57 -16.43 0.75
C CYS A 137 7.58 -15.35 1.82
N THR A 138 6.40 -15.00 2.37
CA THR A 138 6.24 -13.87 3.26
C THR A 138 6.05 -14.29 4.71
N TYR A 139 6.94 -13.83 5.56
CA TYR A 139 6.81 -13.86 7.02
C TYR A 139 6.43 -12.49 7.53
N LEU A 140 5.25 -12.38 8.13
CA LEU A 140 4.70 -11.09 8.56
C LEU A 140 5.26 -10.60 9.91
N GLY A 141 5.79 -11.48 10.74
CA GLY A 141 6.55 -11.18 11.95
C GLY A 141 6.00 -10.04 12.81
N ALA A 142 6.91 -9.14 13.20
CA ALA A 142 6.60 -8.01 14.06
C ALA A 142 5.54 -7.06 13.47
N SER A 143 5.39 -6.99 12.15
CA SER A 143 4.48 -6.03 11.51
C SER A 143 3.02 -6.25 11.90
N THR A 144 2.61 -7.51 12.13
CA THR A 144 1.24 -7.85 12.56
C THR A 144 0.97 -7.57 14.06
N GLN A 145 2.00 -7.21 14.80
CA GLN A 145 1.93 -6.92 16.23
C GLN A 145 1.83 -5.41 16.52
N LEU A 146 1.43 -4.62 15.53
CA LEU A 146 1.19 -3.19 15.72
C LEU A 146 0.05 -2.98 16.73
N GLU A 147 0.31 -2.14 17.73
CA GLU A 147 -0.63 -1.80 18.81
C GLU A 147 -0.90 -0.29 18.85
N PRO A 148 -1.98 0.18 19.51
CA PRO A 148 -2.26 1.60 19.67
C PRO A 148 -1.10 2.40 20.28
N GLU A 149 -0.31 1.76 21.14
CA GLU A 149 0.85 2.34 21.84
C GLU A 149 2.04 2.62 20.90
N ASP A 150 2.09 1.95 19.74
CA ASP A 150 3.11 2.18 18.71
C ASP A 150 2.81 3.44 17.85
N LEU A 151 1.61 4.01 17.98
CA LEU A 151 1.20 5.14 17.15
C LEU A 151 1.86 6.45 17.59
N ASP A 152 2.54 7.11 16.67
CA ASP A 152 2.85 8.54 16.83
C ASP A 152 1.62 9.38 16.44
N LEU A 153 0.74 9.62 17.42
CA LEU A 153 -0.46 10.43 17.20
C LEU A 153 -0.14 11.91 16.90
N SER A 154 1.07 12.40 17.19
CA SER A 154 1.48 13.75 16.78
C SER A 154 1.68 13.81 15.27
N MET A 155 2.36 12.82 14.69
CA MET A 155 2.52 12.66 13.24
C MET A 155 1.17 12.50 12.54
N VAL A 156 0.26 11.70 13.12
CA VAL A 156 -1.10 11.52 12.58
C VAL A 156 -1.89 12.83 12.55
N LYS A 157 -1.77 13.67 13.57
CA LYS A 157 -2.47 14.97 13.63
C LYS A 157 -1.89 16.03 12.70
N GLU A 158 -0.65 15.88 12.26
CA GLU A 158 0.03 16.81 11.36
C GLU A 158 -0.14 16.46 9.87
N THR A 159 -0.92 15.44 9.53
CA THR A 159 -1.09 15.00 8.13
C THR A 159 -2.37 15.51 7.49
N LYS A 160 -2.34 15.75 6.17
CA LYS A 160 -3.56 15.98 5.38
C LYS A 160 -4.37 14.69 5.23
N VAL A 161 -3.70 13.56 4.97
CA VAL A 161 -4.33 12.27 4.77
C VAL A 161 -3.61 11.19 5.59
N LEU A 162 -4.38 10.43 6.36
CA LEU A 162 -3.95 9.17 6.98
C LEU A 162 -4.32 8.02 6.04
N TYR A 163 -3.36 7.19 5.63
CA TYR A 163 -3.57 6.06 4.73
C TYR A 163 -3.37 4.73 5.44
N LEU A 164 -4.39 3.87 5.44
CA LEU A 164 -4.47 2.62 6.19
C LEU A 164 -4.36 1.41 5.26
N GLU A 165 -3.61 0.39 5.70
CA GLU A 165 -3.38 -0.87 4.97
C GLU A 165 -4.35 -1.97 5.41
N GLY A 166 -5.21 -2.44 4.52
CA GLY A 166 -6.19 -3.49 4.80
C GLY A 166 -5.59 -4.81 5.27
N TYR A 167 -4.37 -5.16 4.84
CA TYR A 167 -3.67 -6.36 5.32
C TYR A 167 -3.50 -6.44 6.84
N LEU A 168 -3.39 -5.31 7.53
CA LEU A 168 -3.30 -5.27 9.00
C LEU A 168 -4.64 -5.55 9.69
N TRP A 169 -5.74 -5.57 8.96
CA TRP A 169 -7.08 -5.76 9.52
C TRP A 169 -7.33 -7.16 10.11
N ASP A 170 -6.43 -8.13 9.88
CA ASP A 170 -6.46 -9.44 10.54
C ASP A 170 -6.16 -9.35 12.06
N SER A 171 -5.36 -8.35 12.50
CA SER A 171 -4.96 -8.19 13.90
C SER A 171 -5.98 -7.38 14.71
N PRO A 172 -6.55 -7.91 15.82
CA PRO A 172 -7.43 -7.14 16.68
C PRO A 172 -6.76 -5.89 17.30
N ALA A 173 -5.46 -5.94 17.55
CA ALA A 173 -4.70 -4.79 18.05
C ALA A 173 -4.56 -3.71 16.97
N ALA A 174 -4.21 -4.09 15.75
CA ALA A 174 -4.14 -3.17 14.62
C ALA A 174 -5.50 -2.54 14.29
N LYS A 175 -6.62 -3.28 14.42
CA LYS A 175 -7.98 -2.69 14.31
C LYS A 175 -8.17 -1.53 15.28
N ARG A 176 -7.80 -1.72 16.56
CA ARG A 176 -7.88 -0.64 17.57
C ARG A 176 -6.95 0.52 17.24
N ALA A 177 -5.73 0.22 16.77
CA ALA A 177 -4.78 1.25 16.33
C ALA A 177 -5.34 2.07 15.17
N PHE A 178 -5.94 1.43 14.17
CA PHE A 178 -6.55 2.12 13.02
C PHE A 178 -7.69 3.06 13.44
N ILE A 179 -8.59 2.60 14.29
CA ILE A 179 -9.70 3.42 14.79
C ILE A 179 -9.16 4.63 15.56
N ALA A 180 -8.20 4.41 16.49
CA ALA A 180 -7.61 5.50 17.26
C ALA A 180 -6.88 6.53 16.36
N ALA A 181 -6.13 6.06 15.35
CA ALA A 181 -5.45 6.92 14.40
C ALA A 181 -6.45 7.69 13.51
N ALA A 182 -7.49 7.02 13.01
CA ALA A 182 -8.54 7.64 12.18
C ALA A 182 -9.29 8.74 12.94
N GLU A 183 -9.67 8.49 14.20
CA GLU A 183 -10.30 9.48 15.06
C GLU A 183 -9.39 10.69 15.33
N ALA A 184 -8.10 10.43 15.63
CA ALA A 184 -7.12 11.49 15.87
C ALA A 184 -6.88 12.35 14.62
N CYS A 185 -6.76 11.73 13.45
CA CYS A 185 -6.60 12.41 12.17
C CYS A 185 -7.82 13.31 11.85
N ARG A 186 -9.01 12.75 11.94
CA ARG A 186 -10.27 13.50 11.66
C ARG A 186 -10.51 14.63 12.65
N ALA A 187 -10.21 14.41 13.94
CA ALA A 187 -10.32 15.44 14.96
C ALA A 187 -9.37 16.63 14.69
N ALA A 188 -8.23 16.38 14.05
CA ALA A 188 -7.29 17.40 13.60
C ALA A 188 -7.66 18.05 12.25
N GLY A 189 -8.73 17.58 11.58
CA GLY A 189 -9.17 18.11 10.27
C GLY A 189 -8.54 17.43 9.06
N GLY A 190 -7.82 16.33 9.28
CA GLY A 190 -7.31 15.46 8.21
C GLY A 190 -8.38 14.53 7.63
N ARG A 191 -8.01 13.76 6.62
CA ARG A 191 -8.86 12.77 5.94
C ARG A 191 -8.28 11.38 6.14
N VAL A 192 -9.14 10.37 6.10
CA VAL A 192 -8.73 8.96 6.23
C VAL A 192 -8.93 8.25 4.89
N ALA A 193 -7.86 7.66 4.39
CA ALA A 193 -7.87 6.79 3.23
C ALA A 193 -7.60 5.34 3.65
N LEU A 194 -8.20 4.39 2.95
CA LEU A 194 -8.05 2.95 3.18
C LEU A 194 -7.80 2.23 1.85
N SER A 195 -6.83 1.31 1.81
CA SER A 195 -6.76 0.25 0.81
C SER A 195 -7.39 -1.02 1.37
N LEU A 196 -8.25 -1.69 0.62
CA LEU A 196 -8.78 -3.01 1.00
C LEU A 196 -7.68 -4.09 0.91
N SER A 197 -6.66 -3.88 0.09
CA SER A 197 -5.41 -4.64 -0.02
C SER A 197 -5.54 -6.06 -0.57
N ASP A 198 -6.53 -6.84 -0.16
CA ASP A 198 -6.68 -8.25 -0.54
C ASP A 198 -8.11 -8.76 -0.37
N GLY A 199 -8.65 -9.39 -1.42
CA GLY A 199 -10.00 -9.95 -1.43
C GLY A 199 -10.23 -11.03 -0.35
N PHE A 200 -9.24 -11.87 -0.06
CA PHE A 200 -9.36 -12.89 1.00
C PHE A 200 -9.43 -12.27 2.39
N CYS A 201 -8.70 -11.17 2.64
CA CYS A 201 -8.80 -10.43 3.87
C CYS A 201 -10.18 -9.77 4.02
N VAL A 202 -10.69 -9.20 2.93
CA VAL A 202 -12.05 -8.63 2.87
C VAL A 202 -13.10 -9.70 3.19
N ASP A 203 -13.04 -10.87 2.59
CA ASP A 203 -13.99 -11.96 2.83
C ASP A 203 -14.02 -12.40 4.29
N ARG A 204 -12.83 -12.53 4.92
CA ARG A 204 -12.72 -12.93 6.34
C ARG A 204 -13.29 -11.89 7.31
N HIS A 205 -13.19 -10.60 6.96
CA HIS A 205 -13.49 -9.48 7.86
C HIS A 205 -14.53 -8.50 7.29
N ARG A 206 -15.33 -8.94 6.34
CA ARG A 206 -16.24 -8.12 5.55
C ARG A 206 -17.09 -7.15 6.37
N GLU A 207 -17.78 -7.65 7.41
CA GLU A 207 -18.65 -6.79 8.23
C GLU A 207 -17.86 -5.68 8.91
N SER A 208 -16.71 -6.00 9.50
CA SER A 208 -15.87 -4.99 10.14
C SER A 208 -15.18 -4.05 9.15
N PHE A 209 -14.94 -4.48 7.90
CA PHE A 209 -14.51 -3.56 6.83
C PHE A 209 -15.63 -2.60 6.43
N LEU A 210 -16.87 -3.09 6.32
CA LEU A 210 -18.03 -2.24 6.04
C LEU A 210 -18.23 -1.20 7.15
N ASP A 211 -18.08 -1.60 8.41
CA ASP A 211 -18.15 -0.68 9.55
C ASP A 211 -17.03 0.40 9.47
N LEU A 212 -15.80 -0.02 9.15
CA LEU A 212 -14.68 0.90 8.99
C LEU A 212 -14.91 1.89 7.83
N VAL A 213 -15.32 1.36 6.66
CA VAL A 213 -15.59 2.16 5.45
C VAL A 213 -16.69 3.18 5.71
N ASN A 214 -17.81 2.75 6.30
CA ASN A 214 -18.95 3.64 6.54
C ASN A 214 -18.72 4.63 7.69
N GLY A 215 -17.89 4.28 8.67
CA GLY A 215 -17.70 5.07 9.89
C GLY A 215 -16.50 6.03 9.87
N HIS A 216 -15.41 5.63 9.23
CA HIS A 216 -14.11 6.28 9.43
C HIS A 216 -13.38 6.66 8.15
N VAL A 217 -13.74 6.14 6.96
CA VAL A 217 -13.01 6.32 5.71
C VAL A 217 -13.61 7.42 4.86
N ASP A 218 -12.77 8.33 4.39
CA ASP A 218 -13.12 9.39 3.45
C ASP A 218 -12.76 9.00 2.00
N VAL A 219 -11.65 8.27 1.80
CA VAL A 219 -11.17 7.83 0.48
C VAL A 219 -10.91 6.32 0.50
N LEU A 220 -11.59 5.57 -0.34
CA LEU A 220 -11.45 4.12 -0.45
C LEU A 220 -10.70 3.76 -1.74
N PHE A 221 -9.64 2.95 -1.59
CA PHE A 221 -8.96 2.27 -2.70
C PHE A 221 -9.29 0.79 -2.68
N ALA A 222 -9.63 0.25 -3.83
CA ALA A 222 -9.87 -1.18 -4.03
C ALA A 222 -9.50 -1.57 -5.48
N ASN A 223 -9.30 -2.85 -5.71
CA ASN A 223 -9.40 -3.39 -7.07
C ASN A 223 -10.80 -4.01 -7.30
N GLU A 224 -11.07 -4.45 -8.54
CA GLU A 224 -12.34 -5.05 -8.91
C GLU A 224 -12.69 -6.28 -8.07
N VAL A 225 -11.70 -7.13 -7.74
CA VAL A 225 -11.91 -8.34 -6.93
C VAL A 225 -12.27 -7.96 -5.49
N GLU A 226 -11.57 -7.02 -4.91
CA GLU A 226 -11.78 -6.55 -3.54
C GLU A 226 -13.14 -5.89 -3.36
N ILE A 227 -13.55 -5.03 -4.30
CA ILE A 227 -14.85 -4.36 -4.19
C ILE A 227 -16.01 -5.33 -4.38
N LYS A 228 -15.86 -6.32 -5.26
CA LYS A 228 -16.82 -7.40 -5.42
C LYS A 228 -16.94 -8.26 -4.16
N ALA A 229 -15.81 -8.62 -3.55
CA ALA A 229 -15.77 -9.34 -2.27
C ALA A 229 -16.47 -8.57 -1.15
N LEU A 230 -16.18 -7.26 -1.02
CA LEU A 230 -16.77 -6.41 0.02
C LEU A 230 -18.30 -6.39 -0.05
N TYR A 231 -18.86 -6.34 -1.25
CA TYR A 231 -20.32 -6.25 -1.48
C TYR A 231 -20.97 -7.56 -1.87
N GLN A 232 -20.24 -8.69 -1.88
CA GLN A 232 -20.71 -10.02 -2.23
C GLN A 232 -21.50 -10.03 -3.55
N THR A 233 -20.85 -9.64 -4.62
CA THR A 233 -21.42 -9.63 -5.97
C THR A 233 -20.36 -9.99 -7.00
N GLU A 234 -20.76 -10.71 -8.06
CA GLU A 234 -19.89 -11.00 -9.20
C GLU A 234 -19.94 -9.88 -10.27
N ASP A 235 -20.93 -9.00 -10.20
CA ASP A 235 -21.11 -7.90 -11.13
C ASP A 235 -20.45 -6.62 -10.64
N PHE A 236 -19.55 -6.07 -11.46
CA PHE A 236 -18.78 -4.87 -11.14
C PHE A 236 -19.66 -3.64 -10.95
N ASP A 237 -20.61 -3.40 -11.86
CA ASP A 237 -21.47 -2.21 -11.79
C ASP A 237 -22.37 -2.25 -10.55
N THR A 238 -22.85 -3.43 -10.16
CA THR A 238 -23.56 -3.65 -8.90
C THR A 238 -22.67 -3.30 -7.68
N ALA A 239 -21.38 -3.67 -7.68
CA ALA A 239 -20.46 -3.30 -6.60
C ALA A 239 -20.23 -1.78 -6.55
N ILE A 240 -20.06 -1.15 -7.70
CA ILE A 240 -19.90 0.31 -7.85
C ILE A 240 -21.14 1.05 -7.33
N ASP A 241 -22.33 0.59 -7.65
CA ASP A 241 -23.56 1.20 -7.16
C ASP A 241 -23.71 1.07 -5.63
N LYS A 242 -23.30 -0.06 -5.05
CA LYS A 242 -23.33 -0.28 -3.60
C LYS A 242 -22.33 0.57 -2.82
N VAL A 243 -21.13 0.82 -3.37
CA VAL A 243 -20.12 1.65 -2.72
C VAL A 243 -20.38 3.15 -2.86
N ARG A 244 -21.23 3.53 -3.81
CA ARG A 244 -21.58 4.93 -4.08
C ARG A 244 -22.17 5.59 -2.83
N GLY A 245 -21.52 6.65 -2.38
CA GLY A 245 -21.94 7.41 -1.21
C GLY A 245 -21.51 6.84 0.15
N CYS A 246 -20.84 5.67 0.21
CA CYS A 246 -20.26 5.14 1.45
C CYS A 246 -19.04 5.96 1.91
N CYS A 247 -18.23 6.42 0.97
CA CYS A 247 -17.11 7.31 1.19
C CYS A 247 -17.29 8.59 0.37
N TRP A 248 -16.53 9.63 0.71
CA TRP A 248 -16.48 10.83 -0.12
C TRP A 248 -15.93 10.55 -1.51
N VAL A 249 -14.82 9.76 -1.58
CA VAL A 249 -14.20 9.33 -2.82
C VAL A 249 -13.95 7.82 -2.79
N THR A 250 -14.23 7.14 -3.89
CA THR A 250 -13.83 5.73 -4.10
C THR A 250 -13.06 5.63 -5.41
N ALA A 251 -11.89 4.99 -5.39
CA ALA A 251 -11.09 4.70 -6.58
C ALA A 251 -10.93 3.18 -6.72
N VAL A 252 -11.44 2.61 -7.81
CA VAL A 252 -11.42 1.16 -8.06
C VAL A 252 -10.60 0.86 -9.31
N THR A 253 -9.49 0.13 -9.16
CA THR A 253 -8.64 -0.31 -10.28
C THR A 253 -9.17 -1.59 -10.90
N ARG A 254 -8.98 -1.74 -12.23
CA ARG A 254 -9.50 -2.84 -13.05
C ARG A 254 -8.44 -3.43 -13.98
N GLY A 255 -7.20 -3.43 -13.54
CA GLY A 255 -6.07 -3.94 -14.34
C GLY A 255 -5.98 -3.22 -15.69
N SER A 256 -6.02 -3.98 -16.79
CA SER A 256 -5.96 -3.45 -18.16
C SER A 256 -7.17 -2.60 -18.58
N GLU A 257 -8.26 -2.64 -17.83
CA GLU A 257 -9.44 -1.80 -18.08
C GLU A 257 -9.35 -0.42 -17.41
N GLY A 258 -8.22 -0.11 -16.77
CA GLY A 258 -7.98 1.18 -16.13
C GLY A 258 -8.57 1.27 -14.72
N SER A 259 -9.27 2.36 -14.40
CA SER A 259 -9.88 2.56 -13.09
C SER A 259 -11.14 3.41 -13.16
N VAL A 260 -11.96 3.31 -12.11
CA VAL A 260 -13.16 4.13 -11.92
C VAL A 260 -12.96 4.95 -10.65
N VAL A 261 -13.18 6.27 -10.74
CA VAL A 261 -13.20 7.18 -9.59
C VAL A 261 -14.63 7.67 -9.38
N LEU A 262 -15.11 7.64 -8.15
CA LEU A 262 -16.48 8.04 -7.78
C LEU A 262 -16.45 9.12 -6.70
N SER A 263 -17.36 10.07 -6.79
CA SER A 263 -17.68 11.02 -5.71
C SER A 263 -19.14 11.49 -5.83
N GLY A 264 -19.99 11.09 -4.89
CA GLY A 264 -21.43 11.26 -5.00
C GLY A 264 -21.97 10.65 -6.30
N GLU A 265 -22.67 11.43 -7.12
CA GLU A 265 -23.19 10.99 -8.41
C GLU A 265 -22.15 11.05 -9.56
N GLN A 266 -20.99 11.65 -9.32
CA GLN A 266 -19.96 11.78 -10.35
C GLN A 266 -19.16 10.49 -10.49
N ARG A 267 -18.82 10.14 -11.74
CA ARG A 267 -17.98 9.01 -12.11
C ARG A 267 -16.99 9.46 -13.18
N TRP A 268 -15.75 9.09 -13.02
CA TRP A 268 -14.69 9.25 -14.01
C TRP A 268 -14.11 7.89 -14.32
N ASP A 269 -14.17 7.50 -15.59
CA ASP A 269 -13.53 6.29 -16.11
C ASP A 269 -12.15 6.70 -16.63
N ILE A 270 -11.10 6.20 -16.00
CA ILE A 270 -9.70 6.55 -16.25
C ILE A 270 -9.03 5.41 -17.01
N GLY A 271 -8.48 5.70 -18.18
CA GLY A 271 -7.75 4.71 -18.97
C GLY A 271 -6.36 4.38 -18.38
N ILE A 272 -5.72 3.37 -18.96
CA ILE A 272 -4.33 3.01 -18.64
C ILE A 272 -3.35 3.88 -19.41
N TYR A 273 -2.12 3.99 -18.89
CA TYR A 273 -0.95 4.53 -19.61
C TYR A 273 -0.04 3.37 -19.99
N GLY A 274 0.01 3.04 -21.31
CA GLY A 274 0.88 2.00 -21.85
C GLY A 274 2.29 2.55 -22.07
N LEU A 275 3.14 2.51 -21.05
CA LEU A 275 4.49 3.09 -21.06
C LEU A 275 5.58 2.08 -21.46
N GLY A 276 5.23 0.83 -21.73
CA GLY A 276 6.15 -0.24 -22.10
C GLY A 276 5.50 -1.62 -22.02
N GLU A 277 6.32 -2.65 -22.11
CA GLU A 277 5.88 -4.03 -21.94
C GLU A 277 5.57 -4.31 -20.44
N LEU A 278 4.57 -5.15 -20.22
CA LEU A 278 4.24 -5.62 -18.87
C LEU A 278 5.34 -6.57 -18.37
N VAL A 279 6.02 -6.17 -17.30
CA VAL A 279 7.11 -6.94 -16.66
C VAL A 279 6.66 -7.52 -15.33
N ASP A 280 6.06 -6.70 -14.47
CA ASP A 280 5.69 -7.09 -13.10
C ASP A 280 4.52 -6.22 -12.61
N THR A 281 3.49 -6.83 -12.04
CA THR A 281 2.33 -6.09 -11.52
C THR A 281 2.48 -5.70 -10.04
N THR A 282 3.58 -6.11 -9.39
CA THR A 282 3.85 -5.79 -7.99
C THR A 282 3.93 -4.29 -7.77
N GLY A 283 3.18 -3.79 -6.81
CA GLY A 283 3.14 -2.36 -6.49
C GLY A 283 2.26 -1.50 -7.41
N ALA A 284 1.58 -2.08 -8.42
CA ALA A 284 0.69 -1.29 -9.28
C ALA A 284 -0.40 -0.57 -8.50
N GLY A 285 -1.05 -1.25 -7.55
CA GLY A 285 -2.03 -0.65 -6.65
C GLY A 285 -1.41 0.38 -5.70
N ASP A 286 -0.20 0.09 -5.20
CA ASP A 286 0.53 0.99 -4.29
C ASP A 286 0.88 2.32 -4.98
N LEU A 287 1.40 2.24 -6.21
CA LEU A 287 1.77 3.43 -6.99
C LEU A 287 0.54 4.14 -7.55
N TYR A 288 -0.56 3.42 -7.86
CA TYR A 288 -1.84 4.06 -8.16
C TYR A 288 -2.30 4.92 -6.98
N ALA A 289 -2.37 4.34 -5.77
CA ALA A 289 -2.74 5.08 -4.56
C ALA A 289 -1.76 6.23 -4.28
N GLY A 290 -0.45 6.01 -4.51
CA GLY A 290 0.58 7.04 -4.35
C GLY A 290 0.38 8.24 -5.25
N GLY A 291 0.20 8.03 -6.55
CA GLY A 291 -0.09 9.10 -7.51
C GLY A 291 -1.40 9.82 -7.21
N PHE A 292 -2.45 9.04 -6.93
CA PHE A 292 -3.75 9.59 -6.57
C PHE A 292 -3.68 10.48 -5.33
N LEU A 293 -3.11 9.98 -4.23
CA LEU A 293 -3.01 10.72 -2.96
C LEU A 293 -2.09 11.93 -3.07
N HIS A 294 -1.03 11.86 -3.87
CA HIS A 294 -0.19 13.01 -4.13
C HIS A 294 -1.02 14.15 -4.77
N ALA A 295 -1.69 13.91 -5.90
CA ALA A 295 -2.54 14.91 -6.56
C ALA A 295 -3.68 15.39 -5.65
N PHE A 296 -4.32 14.46 -4.92
CA PHE A 296 -5.40 14.76 -3.98
C PHE A 296 -4.96 15.75 -2.89
N THR A 297 -3.78 15.58 -2.31
CA THR A 297 -3.23 16.46 -1.28
C THR A 297 -2.76 17.81 -1.81
N GLN A 298 -2.52 17.92 -3.13
CA GLN A 298 -2.26 19.21 -3.81
C GLN A 298 -3.56 19.96 -4.17
N GLY A 299 -4.72 19.33 -4.00
CA GLY A 299 -6.03 19.94 -4.30
C GLY A 299 -6.44 19.82 -5.77
N ASP A 300 -5.86 18.90 -6.50
CA ASP A 300 -6.22 18.62 -7.90
C ASP A 300 -7.65 18.06 -8.02
N SER A 301 -8.21 18.10 -9.23
CA SER A 301 -9.50 17.46 -9.52
C SER A 301 -9.41 15.94 -9.34
N LEU A 302 -10.53 15.28 -8.99
CA LEU A 302 -10.57 13.83 -8.81
C LEU A 302 -10.24 13.07 -10.10
N GLU A 303 -10.59 13.61 -11.25
CA GLU A 303 -10.16 13.09 -12.56
C GLU A 303 -8.64 13.11 -12.69
N ARG A 304 -8.00 14.24 -12.33
CA ARG A 304 -6.54 14.38 -12.33
C ARG A 304 -5.88 13.43 -11.33
N CYS A 305 -6.46 13.24 -10.15
CA CYS A 305 -5.99 12.27 -9.17
C CYS A 305 -5.97 10.86 -9.77
N GLY A 306 -7.07 10.44 -10.42
CA GLY A 306 -7.14 9.15 -11.10
C GLY A 306 -6.12 9.00 -12.24
N GLN A 307 -5.94 10.05 -13.05
CA GLN A 307 -4.97 10.07 -14.14
C GLN A 307 -3.53 9.92 -13.62
N LEU A 308 -3.16 10.64 -12.56
CA LEU A 308 -1.83 10.52 -11.97
C LEU A 308 -1.62 9.15 -11.32
N GLY A 309 -2.63 8.60 -10.66
CA GLY A 309 -2.61 7.22 -10.17
C GLY A 309 -2.38 6.22 -11.29
N ALA A 310 -3.14 6.31 -12.39
CA ALA A 310 -3.00 5.44 -13.54
C ALA A 310 -1.64 5.57 -14.24
N LEU A 311 -1.07 6.78 -14.32
CA LEU A 311 0.26 7.00 -14.87
C LEU A 311 1.34 6.31 -14.02
N CYS A 312 1.31 6.49 -12.71
CA CYS A 312 2.26 5.85 -11.79
C CYS A 312 2.14 4.32 -11.82
N ALA A 313 0.90 3.79 -11.87
CA ALA A 313 0.67 2.36 -12.02
C ALA A 313 1.16 1.83 -13.38
N GLY A 314 0.92 2.58 -14.46
CA GLY A 314 1.40 2.23 -15.81
C GLY A 314 2.93 2.21 -15.90
N GLN A 315 3.63 3.06 -15.15
CA GLN A 315 5.08 3.05 -15.10
C GLN A 315 5.62 1.85 -14.30
N ILE A 316 5.08 1.60 -13.11
CA ILE A 316 5.66 0.56 -12.24
C ILE A 316 5.56 -0.84 -12.85
N VAL A 317 4.53 -1.12 -13.63
CA VAL A 317 4.36 -2.43 -14.28
C VAL A 317 5.35 -2.70 -15.42
N THR A 318 6.14 -1.71 -15.84
CA THR A 318 7.18 -1.87 -16.87
C THR A 318 8.55 -2.27 -16.32
N GLN A 319 8.66 -2.50 -15.02
CA GLN A 319 9.91 -2.85 -14.36
C GLN A 319 9.70 -3.90 -13.27
N LEU A 320 10.79 -4.43 -12.73
CA LEU A 320 10.75 -5.32 -11.58
C LEU A 320 10.67 -4.53 -10.26
N GLY A 321 9.77 -4.94 -9.36
CA GLY A 321 9.63 -4.40 -8.01
C GLY A 321 8.67 -3.21 -7.91
N ALA A 322 8.32 -2.88 -6.67
CA ALA A 322 7.26 -1.93 -6.34
C ALA A 322 7.73 -0.47 -6.22
N ARG A 323 8.98 -0.14 -6.58
CA ARG A 323 9.54 1.21 -6.46
C ARG A 323 10.05 1.70 -7.80
N SER A 324 9.59 2.89 -8.21
CA SER A 324 9.98 3.46 -9.49
C SER A 324 11.48 3.71 -9.57
N GLN A 325 12.08 3.28 -10.68
CA GLN A 325 13.48 3.53 -11.04
C GLN A 325 13.64 4.76 -11.94
N VAL A 326 12.52 5.37 -12.36
CA VAL A 326 12.51 6.57 -13.18
C VAL A 326 11.98 7.78 -12.41
N SER A 327 12.26 8.98 -12.91
CA SER A 327 11.74 10.23 -12.34
C SER A 327 10.24 10.36 -12.61
N LEU A 328 9.40 10.12 -11.59
CA LEU A 328 7.96 10.30 -11.69
C LEU A 328 7.57 11.75 -12.02
N PRO A 329 8.22 12.82 -11.48
CA PRO A 329 7.95 14.19 -11.89
C PRO A 329 8.19 14.47 -13.38
N ASP A 330 9.20 13.84 -13.99
CA ASP A 330 9.46 14.03 -15.42
C ASP A 330 8.42 13.28 -16.26
N LEU A 331 7.99 12.11 -15.82
CA LEU A 331 6.91 11.36 -16.44
C LEU A 331 5.58 12.14 -16.44
N ILE A 332 5.28 12.86 -15.36
CA ILE A 332 4.10 13.74 -15.28
C ILE A 332 4.18 14.85 -16.34
N LYS A 333 5.34 15.51 -16.47
CA LYS A 333 5.54 16.57 -17.48
C LYS A 333 5.34 16.07 -18.90
N GLU A 334 5.71 14.82 -19.17
CA GLU A 334 5.61 14.22 -20.50
C GLU A 334 4.16 13.82 -20.85
N HIS A 335 3.41 13.27 -19.91
CA HIS A 335 2.14 12.61 -20.20
C HIS A 335 0.90 13.31 -19.66
N LEU A 336 1.04 14.24 -18.71
CA LEU A 336 -0.09 14.84 -18.01
C LEU A 336 -0.11 16.38 -18.00
N ASN A 337 0.68 17.03 -18.85
CA ASN A 337 0.66 18.50 -19.02
C ASN A 337 -0.36 18.95 -20.05
#